data_6a1f78503b7ec593ad984c5a035effbc
#
_entry.id   6a1f78503b7ec593ad984c5a035effbc
#
_cell.length_a   1.000
_cell.length_b   1.000
_cell.length_c   1.000
_cell.angle_alpha   90.00
_cell.angle_beta   90.00
_cell.angle_gamma   90.00
#
_symmetry.space_group_name_H-M   'P 1'
#
loop_
_entity.id
_entity.type
_entity.pdbx_description
1 polymer ?
#
loop_
_entity_poly.entity_id
_entity_poly.type
_entity_poly.pdbx_seq_one_letter_code
_entity_poly.pdbx_strand_id
1 'polypeptide(L)'
;MTRTSIYIILLIFSSVVYSLSYGQTKSNPNAVSIQLDGEARFQQIDGFGVNANTRAWDGKELEPALNLLLDSANATIWRVIVETVYNWEDKNDNNDPFSFNWDYYNALYETPKYQKAWDMIAYLNKRGVTKNLMINFMGPVPLWMGGKVVKEKYEDEYIEMLVSFFYYARKTKHLQIGLISIMNEPDIENEGPTVNATQYVKLQRKFINRMDSLGMGDIRYVSPDVAGMNNGLNTYIPELMKDPVVMSKMAHVGLHSYGGYYINVDSALKHSPYPKTDYWMTEWNNWCNGCDDGILGEYNYSFAAKSIGYLFEFLQHGATAGIIWEGYDSYYEHHAPSPFSYWGILVYEPATKTYAVRKNYYAFQQVARFVSPGSFRVAVSNQSDSVTILAFYNETAKKISITGINKTHHPINLSGTLNNLPAVAGFESWVTNETENMRPGGAVKIKGKTFSTTIPADCIFTLASD
;
A
#
# COMPACT_ATOMS: atom_id res chain seq x y z
N MET A 1 71.40 55.34 47.06
CA MET A 1 69.96 55.31 47.37
C MET A 1 69.27 56.24 46.41
N THR A 2 68.86 55.75 45.29
CA THR A 2 68.21 56.55 44.22
C THR A 2 66.78 56.02 44.04
N ARG A 3 65.79 56.86 44.26
CA ARG A 3 64.41 56.58 44.05
C ARG A 3 64.06 56.87 42.55
N THR A 4 63.56 55.86 41.83
CA THR A 4 63.03 56.01 40.45
C THR A 4 61.52 56.11 40.55
N SER A 5 60.95 57.21 40.11
CA SER A 5 59.50 57.44 40.02
C SER A 5 58.99 56.93 38.64
N ILE A 6 57.99 56.04 38.67
CA ILE A 6 57.31 55.54 37.49
C ILE A 6 56.06 56.34 37.35
N TYR A 7 55.90 57.04 36.19
CA TYR A 7 54.67 57.68 35.76
C TYR A 7 53.79 56.64 35.00
N ILE A 8 52.58 56.38 35.52
CA ILE A 8 51.57 55.61 34.84
C ILE A 8 50.70 56.56 34.04
N ILE A 9 50.74 56.42 32.70
CA ILE A 9 49.81 57.14 31.79
C ILE A 9 48.57 56.27 31.66
N LEU A 10 47.43 56.76 32.16
CA LEU A 10 46.12 56.15 31.90
C LEU A 10 45.61 56.60 30.54
N LEU A 11 45.54 55.70 29.57
CA LEU A 11 44.82 55.87 28.31
C LEU A 11 43.37 55.43 28.50
N ILE A 12 42.45 56.41 28.50
CA ILE A 12 40.99 56.12 28.49
C ILE A 12 40.60 55.85 27.08
N PHE A 13 40.30 54.55 26.75
CA PHE A 13 39.63 54.18 25.54
C PHE A 13 38.10 54.29 25.74
N SER A 14 37.47 55.31 25.14
CA SER A 14 36.02 55.39 25.02
C SER A 14 35.55 54.38 23.90
N SER A 15 35.11 53.22 24.31
CA SER A 15 34.45 52.27 23.43
C SER A 15 33.01 52.71 23.19
N VAL A 16 32.72 53.25 21.99
CA VAL A 16 31.36 53.45 21.50
C VAL A 16 30.80 52.09 21.14
N VAL A 17 29.93 51.52 21.99
CA VAL A 17 29.20 50.32 21.73
C VAL A 17 28.03 50.65 20.81
N TYR A 18 28.19 50.37 19.52
CA TYR A 18 27.05 50.34 18.60
C TYR A 18 26.22 49.09 18.92
N SER A 19 25.12 49.21 19.63
CA SER A 19 24.09 48.17 19.77
C SER A 19 23.37 48.06 18.42
N LEU A 20 23.84 47.12 17.60
CA LEU A 20 23.03 46.59 16.51
C LEU A 20 21.88 45.78 17.11
N SER A 21 20.72 46.44 17.26
CA SER A 21 19.47 45.70 17.51
C SER A 21 19.14 44.90 16.26
N TYR A 22 19.60 43.63 16.25
CA TYR A 22 19.01 42.63 15.38
C TYR A 22 17.56 42.49 15.83
N GLY A 23 16.66 43.04 15.05
CA GLY A 23 15.24 42.77 15.17
C GLY A 23 15.06 41.27 14.95
N GLN A 24 14.97 40.50 16.03
CA GLN A 24 14.43 39.14 15.95
C GLN A 24 12.99 39.28 15.45
N THR A 25 12.79 39.07 14.16
CA THR A 25 11.47 38.74 13.64
C THR A 25 11.00 37.54 14.43
N LYS A 26 10.03 37.74 15.34
CA LYS A 26 9.37 36.65 16.05
C LYS A 26 8.89 35.67 14.96
N SER A 27 9.58 34.56 14.78
CA SER A 27 9.11 33.49 13.90
C SER A 27 7.72 33.13 14.39
N ASN A 28 6.72 33.22 13.51
CA ASN A 28 5.39 32.74 13.85
C ASN A 28 5.52 31.21 14.08
N PRO A 29 5.31 30.70 15.31
CA PRO A 29 5.53 29.31 15.63
C PRO A 29 4.64 28.36 14.82
N ASN A 30 3.62 28.91 14.19
CA ASN A 30 2.67 28.16 13.36
C ASN A 30 2.97 28.27 11.85
N ALA A 31 4.07 28.92 11.46
CA ALA A 31 4.43 29.03 10.04
C ALA A 31 5.24 27.82 9.57
N VAL A 32 4.76 27.15 8.54
CA VAL A 32 5.46 26.05 7.84
C VAL A 32 5.72 26.49 6.41
N SER A 33 6.98 26.53 6.01
CA SER A 33 7.38 26.90 4.65
C SER A 33 8.04 25.72 3.96
N ILE A 34 7.55 25.36 2.79
CA ILE A 34 8.07 24.25 1.97
C ILE A 34 8.51 24.73 0.60
N GLN A 35 9.44 23.98 0.01
CA GLN A 35 9.80 24.12 -1.39
C GLN A 35 9.63 22.77 -2.07
N LEU A 36 8.86 22.77 -3.14
CA LEU A 36 8.70 21.61 -4.02
C LEU A 36 9.63 21.74 -5.22
N ASP A 37 10.29 20.65 -5.59
CA ASP A 37 11.16 20.64 -6.76
C ASP A 37 10.76 19.51 -7.73
N GLY A 38 10.15 19.87 -8.86
CA GLY A 38 9.68 18.93 -9.87
C GLY A 38 10.79 18.23 -10.67
N GLU A 39 12.03 18.69 -10.61
CA GLU A 39 13.20 18.01 -11.22
C GLU A 39 13.80 16.97 -10.27
N ALA A 40 13.69 17.16 -8.95
CA ALA A 40 14.16 16.21 -7.95
C ALA A 40 13.09 15.11 -7.74
N ARG A 41 13.08 14.16 -8.66
CA ARG A 41 12.08 13.06 -8.71
C ARG A 41 12.57 11.82 -8.00
N PHE A 42 11.66 11.16 -7.31
CA PHE A 42 11.84 9.86 -6.72
C PHE A 42 11.08 8.79 -7.52
N GLN A 43 10.48 7.80 -6.86
CA GLN A 43 9.73 6.74 -7.52
C GLN A 43 8.49 7.29 -8.27
N GLN A 44 8.12 6.56 -9.30
CA GLN A 44 6.82 6.71 -9.94
C GLN A 44 5.78 5.86 -9.19
N ILE A 45 4.60 6.40 -8.98
CA ILE A 45 3.51 5.74 -8.26
C ILE A 45 2.71 4.88 -9.23
N ASP A 46 2.57 3.59 -8.93
CA ASP A 46 1.74 2.64 -9.68
C ASP A 46 0.27 2.74 -9.31
N GLY A 47 -0.01 3.17 -8.09
CA GLY A 47 -1.37 3.38 -7.60
C GLY A 47 -1.55 3.05 -6.12
N PHE A 48 -2.80 3.15 -5.68
CA PHE A 48 -3.22 2.73 -4.36
C PHE A 48 -4.36 1.74 -4.49
N GLY A 49 -4.42 0.81 -3.56
CA GLY A 49 -5.35 -0.29 -3.68
C GLY A 49 -5.91 -0.80 -2.37
N VAL A 50 -6.71 -1.83 -2.50
CA VAL A 50 -7.36 -2.51 -1.39
C VAL A 50 -7.19 -4.03 -1.51
N ASN A 51 -7.09 -4.68 -0.37
CA ASN A 51 -7.29 -6.11 -0.25
C ASN A 51 -8.79 -6.41 -0.26
N ALA A 52 -9.20 -7.44 -0.98
CA ALA A 52 -10.60 -7.70 -1.27
C ALA A 52 -10.89 -9.21 -1.24
N ASN A 53 -11.59 -9.67 -0.21
CA ASN A 53 -11.91 -11.09 -0.04
C ASN A 53 -13.14 -11.49 -0.86
N THR A 54 -13.00 -12.53 -1.68
CA THR A 54 -14.06 -13.04 -2.55
C THR A 54 -15.23 -13.65 -1.78
N ARG A 55 -15.03 -14.08 -0.53
CA ARG A 55 -16.09 -14.67 0.30
C ARG A 55 -17.23 -13.71 0.61
N ALA A 56 -16.93 -12.40 0.70
CA ALA A 56 -17.94 -11.38 0.93
C ALA A 56 -18.83 -11.11 -0.31
N TRP A 57 -18.48 -11.64 -1.49
CA TRP A 57 -19.24 -11.33 -2.68
C TRP A 57 -20.72 -11.71 -2.55
N ASP A 58 -21.55 -10.72 -2.60
CA ASP A 58 -22.96 -10.74 -2.92
C ASP A 58 -23.22 -9.56 -3.88
N GLY A 59 -23.66 -9.84 -5.08
CA GLY A 59 -23.80 -8.83 -6.13
C GLY A 59 -24.72 -7.66 -5.78
N LYS A 60 -25.53 -7.77 -4.71
CA LYS A 60 -26.40 -6.69 -4.25
C LYS A 60 -25.82 -5.93 -3.06
N GLU A 61 -25.17 -6.63 -2.14
CA GLU A 61 -24.68 -6.05 -0.89
C GLU A 61 -23.29 -5.43 -1.10
N LEU A 62 -22.37 -6.12 -1.77
CA LEU A 62 -20.99 -5.70 -1.92
C LEU A 62 -20.75 -4.76 -3.11
N GLU A 63 -21.50 -4.90 -4.22
CA GLU A 63 -21.28 -4.07 -5.42
C GLU A 63 -21.29 -2.55 -5.12
N PRO A 64 -22.22 -2.00 -4.32
CA PRO A 64 -22.17 -0.58 -3.94
C PRO A 64 -20.90 -0.20 -3.17
N ALA A 65 -20.39 -1.09 -2.33
CA ALA A 65 -19.14 -0.87 -1.59
C ALA A 65 -17.92 -0.84 -2.54
N LEU A 66 -17.84 -1.78 -3.49
CA LEU A 66 -16.79 -1.76 -4.50
C LEU A 66 -16.84 -0.48 -5.35
N ASN A 67 -18.04 0.04 -5.64
CA ASN A 67 -18.20 1.32 -6.35
C ASN A 67 -17.65 2.50 -5.52
N LEU A 68 -17.85 2.53 -4.21
CA LEU A 68 -17.24 3.56 -3.36
C LEU A 68 -15.71 3.52 -3.44
N LEU A 69 -15.12 2.32 -3.42
CA LEU A 69 -13.67 2.16 -3.52
C LEU A 69 -13.14 2.53 -4.90
N LEU A 70 -13.82 2.13 -5.98
CA LEU A 70 -13.45 2.43 -7.36
C LEU A 70 -13.62 3.91 -7.70
N ASP A 71 -14.83 4.45 -7.50
CA ASP A 71 -15.23 5.75 -8.07
C ASP A 71 -14.88 6.91 -7.14
N SER A 72 -15.04 6.73 -5.84
CA SER A 72 -14.85 7.81 -4.88
C SER A 72 -13.46 7.82 -4.25
N ALA A 73 -12.93 6.65 -3.89
CA ALA A 73 -11.58 6.53 -3.35
C ALA A 73 -10.50 6.39 -4.45
N ASN A 74 -10.89 6.05 -5.69
CA ASN A 74 -9.98 5.81 -6.80
C ASN A 74 -8.96 4.69 -6.52
N ALA A 75 -9.43 3.58 -5.94
CA ALA A 75 -8.60 2.38 -5.76
C ALA A 75 -8.30 1.76 -7.12
N THR A 76 -7.04 1.79 -7.53
CA THR A 76 -6.58 1.35 -8.86
C THR A 76 -5.90 -0.01 -8.87
N ILE A 77 -5.55 -0.54 -7.68
CA ILE A 77 -4.96 -1.86 -7.48
C ILE A 77 -5.89 -2.69 -6.61
N TRP A 78 -6.13 -3.93 -7.02
CA TRP A 78 -7.04 -4.85 -6.33
C TRP A 78 -6.32 -6.16 -6.05
N ARG A 79 -5.97 -6.41 -4.79
CA ARG A 79 -5.44 -7.69 -4.33
C ARG A 79 -6.61 -8.54 -3.86
N VAL A 80 -7.04 -9.43 -4.76
CA VAL A 80 -8.21 -10.28 -4.57
C VAL A 80 -7.78 -11.56 -3.88
N ILE A 81 -8.32 -11.81 -2.70
CA ILE A 81 -7.99 -12.95 -1.87
C ILE A 81 -8.86 -14.15 -2.27
N VAL A 82 -8.20 -15.27 -2.55
CA VAL A 82 -8.81 -16.57 -2.75
C VAL A 82 -8.26 -17.52 -1.69
N GLU A 83 -9.11 -17.99 -0.80
CA GLU A 83 -8.68 -18.87 0.27
C GLU A 83 -8.48 -20.30 -0.20
N THR A 84 -7.31 -20.87 0.11
CA THR A 84 -6.92 -22.23 -0.29
C THR A 84 -7.49 -23.32 0.62
N VAL A 85 -8.07 -22.90 1.75
CA VAL A 85 -8.53 -23.79 2.83
C VAL A 85 -8.83 -25.22 2.42
N TYR A 86 -8.53 -26.09 3.30
CA TYR A 86 -8.49 -27.56 3.36
C TYR A 86 -9.33 -28.35 2.34
N ASN A 87 -10.32 -27.78 1.72
CA ASN A 87 -11.28 -28.42 0.83
C ASN A 87 -11.17 -27.99 -0.65
N TRP A 88 -10.10 -27.31 -1.07
CA TRP A 88 -9.88 -27.09 -2.49
C TRP A 88 -9.65 -28.43 -3.20
N GLU A 89 -8.77 -29.25 -2.63
CA GLU A 89 -8.64 -30.66 -2.99
C GLU A 89 -8.66 -31.50 -1.72
N ASP A 90 -9.81 -32.11 -1.38
CA ASP A 90 -9.94 -32.98 -0.20
C ASP A 90 -9.03 -34.21 -0.28
N LYS A 91 -8.75 -34.64 -1.49
CA LYS A 91 -7.85 -35.74 -1.84
C LYS A 91 -7.19 -35.46 -3.19
N ASN A 92 -6.08 -36.13 -3.45
CA ASN A 92 -5.46 -36.08 -4.76
C ASN A 92 -6.47 -36.51 -5.84
N ASP A 93 -6.67 -35.65 -6.84
CA ASP A 93 -7.65 -35.82 -7.89
C ASP A 93 -7.19 -36.88 -8.93
N ASN A 94 -5.87 -37.04 -9.14
CA ASN A 94 -5.24 -38.01 -10.00
C ASN A 94 -3.77 -38.30 -9.58
N ASN A 95 -3.02 -39.09 -10.35
CA ASN A 95 -1.61 -39.43 -10.04
C ASN A 95 -0.59 -38.65 -10.91
N ASP A 96 -1.03 -37.75 -11.77
CA ASP A 96 -0.18 -36.98 -12.67
C ASP A 96 -0.41 -35.48 -12.50
N PRO A 97 0.43 -34.76 -11.73
CA PRO A 97 0.26 -33.32 -11.46
C PRO A 97 0.40 -32.44 -12.71
N PHE A 98 0.66 -33.04 -13.86
CA PHE A 98 0.70 -32.29 -15.14
C PHE A 98 -0.57 -32.48 -15.99
N SER A 99 -1.55 -33.24 -15.51
CA SER A 99 -2.80 -33.53 -16.19
C SER A 99 -4.01 -33.19 -15.34
N PHE A 100 -4.64 -32.07 -15.62
CA PHE A 100 -5.83 -31.66 -14.88
C PHE A 100 -6.98 -32.64 -15.00
N ASN A 101 -7.54 -33.03 -13.88
CA ASN A 101 -8.82 -33.74 -13.82
C ASN A 101 -9.99 -32.76 -13.94
N TRP A 102 -10.36 -32.42 -15.17
CA TRP A 102 -11.41 -31.43 -15.42
C TRP A 102 -12.81 -31.85 -14.96
N ASP A 103 -13.07 -33.11 -14.78
CA ASP A 103 -14.33 -33.55 -14.16
C ASP A 103 -14.38 -33.12 -12.69
N TYR A 104 -13.27 -33.24 -11.98
CA TYR A 104 -13.13 -32.78 -10.62
C TYR A 104 -13.16 -31.24 -10.52
N TYR A 105 -12.28 -30.55 -11.24
CA TYR A 105 -12.18 -29.09 -11.16
C TYR A 105 -13.40 -28.35 -11.66
N ASN A 106 -14.08 -28.82 -12.72
CA ASN A 106 -15.34 -28.24 -13.19
C ASN A 106 -16.41 -28.31 -12.09
N ALA A 107 -16.55 -29.49 -11.44
CA ALA A 107 -17.52 -29.64 -10.35
C ALA A 107 -17.19 -28.71 -9.18
N LEU A 108 -15.89 -28.58 -8.80
CA LEU A 108 -15.43 -27.72 -7.73
C LEU A 108 -15.67 -26.23 -8.04
N TYR A 109 -15.28 -25.78 -9.24
CA TYR A 109 -15.33 -24.36 -9.63
C TYR A 109 -16.74 -23.85 -9.90
N GLU A 110 -17.73 -24.74 -10.02
CA GLU A 110 -19.16 -24.38 -10.06
C GLU A 110 -19.79 -24.32 -8.65
N THR A 111 -19.04 -24.62 -7.57
CA THR A 111 -19.56 -24.45 -6.21
C THR A 111 -19.76 -22.96 -5.84
N PRO A 112 -20.66 -22.64 -4.89
CA PRO A 112 -20.93 -21.25 -4.51
C PRO A 112 -19.68 -20.46 -4.08
N LYS A 113 -18.69 -21.11 -3.48
CA LYS A 113 -17.43 -20.50 -3.07
C LYS A 113 -16.70 -19.88 -4.26
N TYR A 114 -16.49 -20.66 -5.31
CA TYR A 114 -15.76 -20.20 -6.49
C TYR A 114 -16.63 -19.33 -7.41
N GLN A 115 -17.94 -19.53 -7.45
CA GLN A 115 -18.82 -18.61 -8.17
C GLN A 115 -18.70 -17.18 -7.64
N LYS A 116 -18.63 -16.99 -6.33
CA LYS A 116 -18.34 -15.67 -5.71
C LYS A 116 -17.04 -15.06 -6.22
N ALA A 117 -16.00 -15.86 -6.33
CA ALA A 117 -14.71 -15.40 -6.84
C ALA A 117 -14.81 -14.98 -8.32
N TRP A 118 -15.43 -15.83 -9.15
CA TRP A 118 -15.60 -15.54 -10.58
C TRP A 118 -16.43 -14.28 -10.81
N ASP A 119 -17.54 -14.15 -10.10
CA ASP A 119 -18.44 -13.00 -10.24
C ASP A 119 -17.78 -11.69 -9.80
N MET A 120 -17.03 -11.71 -8.69
CA MET A 120 -16.29 -10.55 -8.23
C MET A 120 -15.20 -10.15 -9.21
N ILE A 121 -14.39 -11.10 -9.70
CA ILE A 121 -13.37 -10.82 -10.71
C ILE A 121 -13.99 -10.30 -12.00
N ALA A 122 -15.09 -10.90 -12.46
CA ALA A 122 -15.82 -10.44 -13.62
C ALA A 122 -16.35 -9.02 -13.46
N TYR A 123 -16.89 -8.70 -12.27
CA TYR A 123 -17.32 -7.36 -11.94
C TYR A 123 -16.17 -6.35 -12.02
N LEU A 124 -15.04 -6.65 -11.39
CA LEU A 124 -13.85 -5.79 -11.44
C LEU A 124 -13.32 -5.63 -12.87
N ASN A 125 -13.31 -6.72 -13.67
CA ASN A 125 -12.92 -6.64 -15.08
C ASN A 125 -13.86 -5.72 -15.89
N LYS A 126 -15.18 -5.83 -15.69
CA LYS A 126 -16.17 -4.95 -16.30
C LYS A 126 -15.95 -3.47 -15.94
N ARG A 127 -15.40 -3.20 -14.74
CA ARG A 127 -15.04 -1.87 -14.27
C ARG A 127 -13.63 -1.43 -14.73
N GLY A 128 -12.95 -2.21 -15.59
CA GLY A 128 -11.65 -1.90 -16.17
C GLY A 128 -10.45 -2.32 -15.32
N VAL A 129 -10.66 -2.96 -14.18
CA VAL A 129 -9.58 -3.51 -13.34
C VAL A 129 -9.13 -4.84 -13.95
N THR A 130 -8.01 -4.83 -14.65
CA THR A 130 -7.45 -6.00 -15.35
C THR A 130 -5.97 -6.17 -15.08
N LYS A 131 -5.13 -5.22 -15.49
CA LYS A 131 -3.67 -5.28 -15.32
C LYS A 131 -3.24 -5.25 -13.86
N ASN A 132 -3.91 -4.45 -13.04
CA ASN A 132 -3.65 -4.30 -11.61
C ASN A 132 -4.63 -5.12 -10.74
N LEU A 133 -5.26 -6.13 -11.33
CA LEU A 133 -5.97 -7.15 -10.59
C LEU A 133 -4.97 -8.26 -10.25
N MET A 134 -4.69 -8.43 -8.98
CA MET A 134 -3.79 -9.41 -8.42
C MET A 134 -4.58 -10.48 -7.69
N ILE A 135 -4.35 -11.73 -7.98
CA ILE A 135 -4.86 -12.84 -7.18
C ILE A 135 -3.79 -13.22 -6.15
N ASN A 136 -4.20 -13.32 -4.90
CA ASN A 136 -3.39 -13.87 -3.82
C ASN A 136 -4.10 -15.08 -3.21
N PHE A 137 -3.34 -16.13 -2.95
CA PHE A 137 -3.83 -17.33 -2.27
C PHE A 137 -3.49 -17.28 -0.78
N MET A 138 -4.53 -17.40 0.05
CA MET A 138 -4.42 -17.26 1.50
C MET A 138 -4.94 -18.53 2.20
N GLY A 139 -4.36 -18.83 3.36
CA GLY A 139 -4.75 -19.97 4.17
C GLY A 139 -3.95 -21.25 3.89
N PRO A 140 -4.13 -22.27 4.75
CA PRO A 140 -3.42 -23.54 4.67
C PRO A 140 -3.84 -24.35 3.42
N VAL A 141 -2.94 -25.21 2.96
CA VAL A 141 -3.19 -26.13 1.85
C VAL A 141 -3.96 -27.38 2.32
N PRO A 142 -4.48 -28.22 1.39
CA PRO A 142 -5.08 -29.50 1.73
C PRO A 142 -4.22 -30.33 2.69
N LEU A 143 -4.85 -31.04 3.63
CA LEU A 143 -4.14 -31.78 4.68
C LEU A 143 -3.19 -32.86 4.13
N TRP A 144 -3.56 -33.50 3.03
CA TRP A 144 -2.72 -34.51 2.40
C TRP A 144 -1.45 -33.90 1.76
N MET A 145 -1.51 -32.64 1.28
CA MET A 145 -0.35 -31.88 0.79
C MET A 145 0.55 -31.39 1.93
N GLY A 146 0.01 -31.23 3.14
CA GLY A 146 0.77 -30.82 4.33
C GLY A 146 0.02 -29.96 5.32
N GLY A 147 -1.11 -29.39 4.94
CA GLY A 147 -1.88 -28.48 5.79
C GLY A 147 -1.17 -27.12 5.94
N LYS A 148 -0.44 -26.94 7.03
CA LYS A 148 0.29 -25.69 7.34
C LYS A 148 1.59 -25.50 6.53
N VAL A 149 2.04 -26.51 5.82
CA VAL A 149 3.26 -26.50 5.00
C VAL A 149 2.99 -27.19 3.67
N VAL A 150 3.79 -26.91 2.65
CA VAL A 150 3.79 -27.72 1.42
C VAL A 150 4.86 -28.79 1.55
N LYS A 151 4.46 -30.06 1.66
CA LYS A 151 5.42 -31.17 1.68
C LYS A 151 6.12 -31.30 0.33
N GLU A 152 7.43 -31.46 0.33
CA GLU A 152 8.26 -31.45 -0.88
C GLU A 152 7.77 -32.42 -1.97
N LYS A 153 7.30 -33.62 -1.58
CA LYS A 153 6.76 -34.63 -2.51
C LYS A 153 5.43 -34.23 -3.19
N TYR A 154 4.76 -33.18 -2.70
CA TYR A 154 3.48 -32.69 -3.22
C TYR A 154 3.56 -31.28 -3.81
N GLU A 155 4.77 -30.77 -4.04
CA GLU A 155 4.94 -29.44 -4.63
C GLU A 155 4.30 -29.32 -6.01
N ASP A 156 4.38 -30.35 -6.84
CA ASP A 156 3.82 -30.33 -8.19
C ASP A 156 2.28 -30.39 -8.15
N GLU A 157 1.70 -31.14 -7.22
CA GLU A 157 0.25 -31.17 -6.96
C GLU A 157 -0.26 -29.80 -6.46
N TYR A 158 0.49 -29.17 -5.53
CA TYR A 158 0.17 -27.80 -5.09
C TYR A 158 0.18 -26.81 -6.26
N ILE A 159 1.15 -26.93 -7.16
CA ILE A 159 1.22 -26.08 -8.36
C ILE A 159 0.07 -26.39 -9.32
N GLU A 160 -0.30 -27.66 -9.50
CA GLU A 160 -1.45 -28.05 -10.32
C GLU A 160 -2.73 -27.39 -9.80
N MET A 161 -3.01 -27.54 -8.52
CA MET A 161 -4.17 -26.95 -7.86
C MET A 161 -4.27 -25.44 -8.12
N LEU A 162 -3.19 -24.67 -7.91
CA LEU A 162 -3.20 -23.24 -8.14
C LEU A 162 -3.33 -22.87 -9.63
N VAL A 163 -2.63 -23.57 -10.51
CA VAL A 163 -2.64 -23.28 -11.95
C VAL A 163 -3.99 -23.63 -12.59
N SER A 164 -4.68 -24.66 -12.10
CA SER A 164 -6.03 -25.01 -12.55
C SER A 164 -7.01 -23.86 -12.41
N PHE A 165 -6.91 -23.06 -11.33
CA PHE A 165 -7.71 -21.85 -11.10
C PHE A 165 -7.50 -20.82 -12.22
N PHE A 166 -6.25 -20.49 -12.56
CA PHE A 166 -5.97 -19.51 -13.60
C PHE A 166 -6.35 -20.00 -14.98
N TYR A 167 -6.15 -21.29 -15.24
CA TYR A 167 -6.57 -21.88 -16.50
C TYR A 167 -8.08 -21.80 -16.66
N TYR A 168 -8.84 -22.18 -15.63
CA TYR A 168 -10.30 -22.10 -15.63
C TYR A 168 -10.79 -20.66 -15.74
N ALA A 169 -10.21 -19.73 -14.96
CA ALA A 169 -10.53 -18.29 -15.03
C ALA A 169 -10.38 -17.76 -16.45
N ARG A 170 -9.25 -18.07 -17.13
CA ARG A 170 -8.97 -17.54 -18.46
C ARG A 170 -9.74 -18.26 -19.57
N LYS A 171 -9.77 -19.61 -19.55
CA LYS A 171 -10.31 -20.41 -20.65
C LYS A 171 -11.82 -20.62 -20.57
N THR A 172 -12.36 -20.76 -19.36
CA THR A 172 -13.79 -21.04 -19.15
C THR A 172 -14.57 -19.79 -18.79
N LYS A 173 -14.06 -18.98 -17.86
CA LYS A 173 -14.76 -17.76 -17.41
C LYS A 173 -14.36 -16.51 -18.21
N HIS A 174 -13.34 -16.58 -19.07
CA HIS A 174 -12.82 -15.46 -19.90
C HIS A 174 -12.39 -14.23 -19.10
N LEU A 175 -11.87 -14.46 -17.89
CA LEU A 175 -11.45 -13.41 -16.97
C LEU A 175 -10.01 -12.94 -17.25
N GLN A 176 -9.76 -11.67 -16.95
CA GLN A 176 -8.44 -11.04 -17.08
C GLN A 176 -7.84 -10.82 -15.69
N ILE A 177 -6.66 -11.40 -15.49
CA ILE A 177 -5.88 -11.29 -14.28
C ILE A 177 -4.47 -10.86 -14.70
N GLY A 178 -3.98 -9.76 -14.16
CA GLY A 178 -2.67 -9.22 -14.54
C GLY A 178 -1.53 -9.66 -13.64
N LEU A 179 -1.82 -9.88 -12.35
CA LEU A 179 -0.83 -10.13 -11.31
C LEU A 179 -1.19 -11.35 -10.46
N ILE A 180 -0.16 -12.01 -9.93
CA ILE A 180 -0.30 -13.16 -9.03
C ILE A 180 0.68 -13.01 -7.87
N SER A 181 0.20 -13.32 -6.67
CA SER A 181 1.01 -13.75 -5.53
C SER A 181 0.65 -15.20 -5.22
N ILE A 182 1.61 -16.11 -5.29
CA ILE A 182 1.34 -17.55 -5.23
C ILE A 182 0.96 -18.07 -3.83
N MET A 183 1.22 -17.28 -2.79
CA MET A 183 0.78 -17.54 -1.41
C MET A 183 0.90 -16.27 -0.57
N ASN A 184 0.06 -16.19 0.45
CA ASN A 184 0.11 -15.15 1.47
C ASN A 184 1.11 -15.56 2.56
N GLU A 185 1.88 -14.62 3.05
CA GLU A 185 2.72 -14.68 4.25
C GLU A 185 3.41 -16.04 4.50
N PRO A 186 4.26 -16.51 3.58
CA PRO A 186 4.92 -17.81 3.71
C PRO A 186 5.86 -17.92 4.91
N ASP A 187 6.04 -16.85 5.65
CA ASP A 187 6.91 -16.73 6.82
C ASP A 187 6.18 -16.84 8.16
N ILE A 188 4.85 -16.91 8.17
CA ILE A 188 4.05 -17.15 9.39
C ILE A 188 3.03 -18.25 9.21
N GLU A 189 2.59 -18.86 10.33
CA GLU A 189 1.61 -19.95 10.30
C GLU A 189 0.18 -19.42 10.10
N ASN A 190 -0.63 -20.20 9.41
CA ASN A 190 -2.06 -20.07 9.14
C ASN A 190 -2.45 -19.02 8.10
N GLU A 191 -1.63 -18.03 7.77
CA GLU A 191 -1.93 -17.01 6.75
C GLU A 191 -1.70 -17.54 5.33
N GLY A 192 -0.79 -18.47 5.21
CA GLY A 192 -0.50 -19.29 4.02
C GLY A 192 0.17 -20.58 4.45
N PRO A 193 0.60 -21.44 3.51
CA PRO A 193 1.49 -22.53 3.86
C PRO A 193 2.87 -21.95 4.21
N THR A 194 3.39 -22.28 5.39
CA THR A 194 4.74 -21.87 5.79
C THR A 194 5.77 -22.62 4.97
N VAL A 195 6.57 -21.88 4.23
CA VAL A 195 7.68 -22.41 3.42
C VAL A 195 8.91 -21.50 3.58
N ASN A 196 10.10 -22.08 3.64
CA ASN A 196 11.32 -21.28 3.65
C ASN A 196 11.60 -20.63 2.28
N ALA A 197 12.47 -19.65 2.24
CA ALA A 197 12.74 -18.87 1.02
C ALA A 197 13.20 -19.74 -0.17
N THR A 198 14.02 -20.76 0.05
CA THR A 198 14.51 -21.66 -1.01
C THR A 198 13.35 -22.47 -1.60
N GLN A 199 12.47 -23.01 -0.76
CA GLN A 199 11.28 -23.72 -1.21
C GLN A 199 10.30 -22.77 -1.91
N TYR A 200 10.12 -21.56 -1.40
CA TYR A 200 9.27 -20.53 -2.02
C TYR A 200 9.72 -20.27 -3.47
N VAL A 201 11.00 -20.01 -3.69
CA VAL A 201 11.55 -19.74 -5.03
C VAL A 201 11.39 -20.94 -5.96
N LYS A 202 11.60 -22.17 -5.45
CA LYS A 202 11.38 -23.41 -6.19
C LYS A 202 9.91 -23.55 -6.63
N LEU A 203 8.96 -23.31 -5.73
CA LEU A 203 7.53 -23.36 -6.02
C LEU A 203 7.15 -22.28 -7.04
N GLN A 204 7.61 -21.05 -6.87
CA GLN A 204 7.33 -19.98 -7.82
C GLN A 204 7.88 -20.29 -9.21
N ARG A 205 9.08 -20.84 -9.31
CA ARG A 205 9.67 -21.28 -10.59
C ARG A 205 8.83 -22.36 -11.26
N LYS A 206 8.39 -23.38 -10.51
CA LYS A 206 7.51 -24.44 -11.01
C LYS A 206 6.20 -23.83 -11.53
N PHE A 207 5.61 -22.93 -10.76
CA PHE A 207 4.38 -22.23 -11.13
C PHE A 207 4.54 -21.45 -12.43
N ILE A 208 5.59 -20.64 -12.55
CA ILE A 208 5.90 -19.85 -13.76
C ILE A 208 6.03 -20.77 -14.98
N ASN A 209 6.82 -21.81 -14.87
CA ASN A 209 7.04 -22.76 -15.97
C ASN A 209 5.73 -23.42 -16.42
N ARG A 210 4.86 -23.78 -15.48
CA ARG A 210 3.56 -24.38 -15.78
C ARG A 210 2.64 -23.38 -16.45
N MET A 211 2.56 -22.14 -15.94
CA MET A 211 1.78 -21.06 -16.56
C MET A 211 2.25 -20.75 -17.98
N ASP A 212 3.55 -20.66 -18.20
CA ASP A 212 4.16 -20.43 -19.54
C ASP A 212 3.81 -21.57 -20.51
N SER A 213 3.88 -22.82 -20.06
CA SER A 213 3.54 -24.00 -20.89
C SER A 213 2.07 -24.03 -21.34
N LEU A 214 1.19 -23.38 -20.57
CA LEU A 214 -0.25 -23.28 -20.86
C LEU A 214 -0.64 -21.98 -21.59
N GLY A 215 0.35 -21.20 -22.05
CA GLY A 215 0.11 -19.95 -22.78
C GLY A 215 -0.40 -18.80 -21.91
N MET A 216 -0.05 -18.81 -20.62
CA MET A 216 -0.39 -17.76 -19.64
C MET A 216 0.84 -16.99 -19.16
N GLY A 217 1.90 -16.94 -19.95
CA GLY A 217 3.17 -16.29 -19.62
C GLY A 217 3.15 -14.76 -19.65
N ASP A 218 2.02 -14.14 -19.98
CA ASP A 218 1.78 -12.70 -19.93
C ASP A 218 1.49 -12.19 -18.51
N ILE A 219 1.07 -13.06 -17.60
CA ILE A 219 0.80 -12.71 -16.20
C ILE A 219 2.12 -12.49 -15.48
N ARG A 220 2.16 -11.50 -14.58
CA ARG A 220 3.34 -11.12 -13.80
C ARG A 220 3.14 -11.43 -12.32
N TYR A 221 4.21 -11.36 -11.55
CA TYR A 221 4.22 -11.81 -10.16
C TYR A 221 4.59 -10.68 -9.21
N VAL A 222 3.92 -10.67 -8.06
CA VAL A 222 4.25 -9.84 -6.91
C VAL A 222 4.64 -10.80 -5.78
N SER A 223 5.88 -10.72 -5.32
CA SER A 223 6.45 -11.71 -4.40
C SER A 223 7.52 -11.08 -3.51
N PRO A 224 7.81 -11.59 -2.33
CA PRO A 224 7.30 -12.85 -1.75
C PRO A 224 6.01 -12.70 -0.93
N ASP A 225 5.49 -11.49 -0.71
CA ASP A 225 4.27 -11.22 0.05
C ASP A 225 4.37 -11.69 1.51
N VAL A 226 5.53 -11.47 2.13
CA VAL A 226 5.83 -11.88 3.52
C VAL A 226 5.30 -10.89 4.54
N ALA A 227 4.89 -11.39 5.71
CA ALA A 227 4.38 -10.59 6.83
C ALA A 227 5.43 -9.61 7.38
N GLY A 228 6.67 -10.06 7.48
CA GLY A 228 7.75 -9.30 8.08
C GLY A 228 8.74 -8.73 7.07
N MET A 229 8.83 -7.38 6.97
CA MET A 229 9.79 -6.72 6.07
C MET A 229 11.24 -7.13 6.31
N ASN A 230 11.65 -7.32 7.56
CA ASN A 230 13.02 -7.76 7.87
C ASN A 230 13.30 -9.15 7.33
N ASN A 231 12.34 -10.07 7.42
CA ASN A 231 12.45 -11.41 6.87
C ASN A 231 12.44 -11.37 5.33
N GLY A 232 11.56 -10.57 4.76
CA GLY A 232 11.53 -10.32 3.32
C GLY A 232 12.89 -9.84 2.80
N LEU A 233 13.41 -8.77 3.39
CA LEU A 233 14.65 -8.12 2.96
C LEU A 233 15.90 -8.99 3.13
N ASN A 234 15.99 -9.75 4.23
CA ASN A 234 17.20 -10.48 4.59
C ASN A 234 17.17 -11.96 4.15
N THR A 235 16.00 -12.49 3.81
CA THR A 235 15.84 -13.94 3.56
C THR A 235 15.21 -14.22 2.18
N TYR A 236 13.98 -13.74 1.93
CA TYR A 236 13.24 -14.10 0.72
C TYR A 236 13.70 -13.34 -0.52
N ILE A 237 13.87 -12.02 -0.44
CA ILE A 237 14.31 -11.20 -1.58
C ILE A 237 15.68 -11.64 -2.10
N PRO A 238 16.71 -11.85 -1.25
CA PRO A 238 17.99 -12.36 -1.71
C PRO A 238 17.91 -13.72 -2.38
N GLU A 239 17.01 -14.62 -1.94
CA GLU A 239 16.82 -15.92 -2.55
C GLU A 239 16.11 -15.83 -3.90
N LEU A 240 15.06 -15.00 -4.01
CA LEU A 240 14.38 -14.70 -5.29
C LEU A 240 15.36 -14.19 -6.35
N MET A 241 16.26 -13.31 -5.96
CA MET A 241 17.25 -12.69 -6.87
C MET A 241 18.30 -13.65 -7.41
N LYS A 242 18.45 -14.85 -6.83
CA LYS A 242 19.32 -15.90 -7.39
C LYS A 242 18.70 -16.61 -8.59
N ASP A 243 17.39 -16.48 -8.79
CA ASP A 243 16.66 -17.16 -9.86
C ASP A 243 16.28 -16.22 -11.00
N PRO A 244 17.01 -16.22 -12.14
CA PRO A 244 16.74 -15.31 -13.23
C PRO A 244 15.40 -15.58 -13.94
N VAL A 245 14.86 -16.81 -13.87
CA VAL A 245 13.54 -17.14 -14.44
C VAL A 245 12.46 -16.45 -13.62
N VAL A 246 12.51 -16.58 -12.30
CA VAL A 246 11.59 -15.91 -11.39
C VAL A 246 11.69 -14.38 -11.57
N MET A 247 12.89 -13.82 -11.53
CA MET A 247 13.09 -12.39 -11.67
C MET A 247 12.66 -11.83 -13.02
N SER A 248 12.73 -12.61 -14.10
CA SER A 248 12.26 -12.18 -15.43
C SER A 248 10.75 -11.96 -15.50
N LYS A 249 9.99 -12.58 -14.58
CA LYS A 249 8.54 -12.51 -14.50
C LYS A 249 8.04 -11.64 -13.34
N MET A 250 8.93 -11.20 -12.45
CA MET A 250 8.57 -10.28 -11.36
C MET A 250 8.05 -8.97 -11.93
N ALA A 251 6.93 -8.50 -11.41
CA ALA A 251 6.46 -7.13 -11.57
C ALA A 251 7.01 -6.27 -10.44
N HIS A 252 6.74 -6.67 -9.20
CA HIS A 252 7.11 -5.92 -8.00
C HIS A 252 7.52 -6.88 -6.87
N VAL A 253 8.34 -6.40 -5.96
CA VAL A 253 8.51 -7.06 -4.66
C VAL A 253 7.29 -6.71 -3.80
N GLY A 254 6.62 -7.74 -3.24
CA GLY A 254 5.50 -7.59 -2.32
C GLY A 254 5.93 -7.76 -0.87
N LEU A 255 5.56 -6.83 0.00
CA LEU A 255 5.87 -6.84 1.43
C LEU A 255 4.66 -6.40 2.24
N HIS A 256 4.53 -6.91 3.49
CA HIS A 256 3.54 -6.46 4.45
C HIS A 256 4.19 -5.62 5.56
N SER A 257 3.39 -4.82 6.24
CA SER A 257 3.87 -3.84 7.23
C SER A 257 3.89 -4.35 8.68
N TYR A 258 3.69 -5.64 8.92
CA TYR A 258 3.45 -6.16 10.27
C TYR A 258 4.72 -6.50 11.06
N GLY A 259 5.89 -6.44 10.46
CA GLY A 259 7.15 -6.67 11.18
C GLY A 259 8.37 -6.10 10.47
N GLY A 260 9.17 -5.32 11.18
CA GLY A 260 10.45 -4.79 10.70
C GLY A 260 10.42 -3.34 10.24
N TYR A 261 11.46 -2.94 9.50
CA TYR A 261 11.71 -1.57 9.10
C TYR A 261 11.87 -1.48 7.58
N TYR A 262 11.07 -0.64 6.94
CA TYR A 262 11.06 -0.39 5.48
C TYR A 262 12.17 0.56 4.99
N ILE A 263 12.91 1.19 5.89
CA ILE A 263 13.92 2.23 5.58
C ILE A 263 14.97 1.78 4.55
N ASN A 264 15.31 0.50 4.54
CA ASN A 264 16.38 -0.04 3.72
C ASN A 264 15.91 -0.76 2.44
N VAL A 265 14.60 -0.91 2.20
CA VAL A 265 14.09 -1.72 1.07
C VAL A 265 14.51 -1.14 -0.27
N ASP A 266 14.21 0.13 -0.53
CA ASP A 266 14.60 0.81 -1.77
C ASP A 266 16.10 0.79 -2.01
N SER A 267 16.89 1.07 -0.96
CA SER A 267 18.34 1.01 -1.04
C SER A 267 18.86 -0.39 -1.36
N ALA A 268 18.32 -1.42 -0.73
CA ALA A 268 18.72 -2.80 -0.98
C ALA A 268 18.38 -3.23 -2.41
N LEU A 269 17.20 -2.87 -2.92
CA LEU A 269 16.80 -3.17 -4.28
C LEU A 269 17.69 -2.46 -5.31
N LYS A 270 17.98 -1.17 -5.11
CA LYS A 270 18.87 -0.39 -5.99
C LYS A 270 20.31 -0.92 -6.07
N HIS A 271 20.80 -1.51 -5.01
CA HIS A 271 22.13 -2.12 -4.95
C HIS A 271 22.16 -3.61 -5.30
N SER A 272 21.01 -4.19 -5.66
CA SER A 272 20.88 -5.59 -6.05
C SER A 272 21.28 -5.82 -7.51
N PRO A 273 21.39 -7.10 -7.95
CA PRO A 273 21.53 -7.45 -9.36
C PRO A 273 20.37 -6.98 -10.26
N TYR A 274 19.25 -6.57 -9.66
CA TYR A 274 18.03 -6.11 -10.35
C TYR A 274 17.63 -4.70 -9.89
N PRO A 275 18.43 -3.65 -10.15
CA PRO A 275 18.24 -2.32 -9.55
C PRO A 275 17.00 -1.56 -10.06
N LYS A 276 16.30 -2.10 -11.05
CA LYS A 276 15.05 -1.55 -11.57
C LYS A 276 13.80 -2.15 -10.90
N THR A 277 13.99 -3.17 -10.05
CA THR A 277 12.89 -3.74 -9.28
C THR A 277 12.46 -2.74 -8.21
N ASP A 278 11.17 -2.50 -8.14
CA ASP A 278 10.53 -1.69 -7.11
C ASP A 278 9.76 -2.58 -6.12
N TYR A 279 9.09 -1.96 -5.16
CA TYR A 279 8.29 -2.70 -4.20
C TYR A 279 6.94 -2.06 -3.91
N TRP A 280 5.98 -2.91 -3.64
CA TRP A 280 4.63 -2.61 -3.17
C TRP A 280 4.48 -3.00 -1.71
N MET A 281 3.84 -2.15 -0.93
CA MET A 281 3.28 -2.57 0.35
C MET A 281 1.93 -3.24 0.08
N THR A 282 1.96 -4.56 -0.06
CA THR A 282 0.80 -5.36 -0.47
C THR A 282 -0.21 -5.57 0.65
N GLU A 283 0.23 -5.35 1.90
CA GLU A 283 -0.66 -5.14 3.04
C GLU A 283 -0.09 -4.09 4.00
N TRP A 284 -0.94 -3.17 4.42
CA TRP A 284 -0.63 -2.19 5.45
C TRP A 284 -1.90 -1.67 6.12
N ASN A 285 -1.84 -1.43 7.42
CA ASN A 285 -2.82 -0.67 8.19
C ASN A 285 -2.22 -0.32 9.56
N ASN A 286 -2.88 0.51 10.37
CA ASN A 286 -2.60 0.55 11.79
C ASN A 286 -3.10 -0.74 12.44
N TRP A 287 -2.36 -1.23 13.45
CA TRP A 287 -2.74 -2.49 14.11
C TRP A 287 -4.09 -2.39 14.80
N CYS A 288 -4.96 -3.33 14.53
CA CYS A 288 -6.25 -3.51 15.18
C CYS A 288 -6.25 -4.78 16.05
N ASN A 289 -6.25 -4.61 17.35
CA ASN A 289 -6.25 -5.75 18.26
C ASN A 289 -7.62 -6.45 18.28
N GLY A 290 -7.64 -7.75 17.95
CA GLY A 290 -8.84 -8.58 17.94
C GLY A 290 -9.74 -8.43 16.71
N CYS A 291 -9.37 -7.62 15.71
CA CYS A 291 -10.18 -7.50 14.50
C CYS A 291 -10.33 -8.83 13.76
N ASP A 292 -9.32 -9.70 13.77
CA ASP A 292 -9.40 -11.04 13.22
C ASP A 292 -10.23 -12.01 14.09
N ASP A 293 -10.40 -11.67 15.35
CA ASP A 293 -11.16 -12.45 16.34
C ASP A 293 -12.62 -12.01 16.47
N GLY A 294 -13.13 -11.20 15.56
CA GLY A 294 -14.50 -10.69 15.58
C GLY A 294 -14.74 -9.56 16.57
N ILE A 295 -13.69 -8.89 17.03
CA ILE A 295 -13.77 -7.73 17.91
C ILE A 295 -13.63 -6.45 17.09
N LEU A 296 -14.69 -5.63 17.08
CA LEU A 296 -14.66 -4.35 16.39
C LEU A 296 -13.66 -3.40 17.05
N GLY A 297 -12.68 -2.94 16.28
CA GLY A 297 -11.69 -1.95 16.73
C GLY A 297 -12.22 -0.52 16.78
N GLU A 298 -11.42 0.36 17.39
CA GLU A 298 -11.71 1.80 17.44
C GLU A 298 -11.20 2.49 16.16
N TYR A 299 -12.08 2.70 15.20
CA TYR A 299 -11.77 3.36 13.93
C TYR A 299 -12.02 4.88 13.97
N ASN A 300 -11.45 5.55 14.97
CA ASN A 300 -11.48 7.00 15.11
C ASN A 300 -10.41 7.68 14.22
N TYR A 301 -10.34 9.00 14.30
CA TYR A 301 -9.35 9.78 13.55
C TYR A 301 -7.90 9.39 13.91
N SER A 302 -7.62 9.11 15.18
CA SER A 302 -6.26 8.72 15.60
C SER A 302 -5.81 7.42 14.93
N PHE A 303 -6.71 6.43 14.82
CA PHE A 303 -6.44 5.20 14.07
C PHE A 303 -6.16 5.50 12.59
N ALA A 304 -7.02 6.29 11.96
CA ALA A 304 -6.91 6.66 10.56
C ALA A 304 -5.62 7.45 10.25
N ALA A 305 -5.27 8.41 11.11
CA ALA A 305 -4.06 9.21 10.96
C ALA A 305 -2.78 8.37 11.10
N LYS A 306 -2.77 7.38 12.01
CA LYS A 306 -1.65 6.42 12.12
C LYS A 306 -1.54 5.54 10.88
N SER A 307 -2.67 5.01 10.36
CA SER A 307 -2.68 4.23 9.13
C SER A 307 -2.05 5.00 7.97
N ILE A 308 -2.49 6.25 7.73
CA ILE A 308 -1.92 7.10 6.67
C ILE A 308 -0.48 7.49 6.96
N GLY A 309 -0.11 7.63 8.24
CA GLY A 309 1.28 7.84 8.65
C GLY A 309 2.19 6.74 8.12
N TYR A 310 1.81 5.47 8.25
CA TYR A 310 2.56 4.34 7.68
C TYR A 310 2.64 4.42 6.16
N LEU A 311 1.53 4.72 5.47
CA LEU A 311 1.57 4.90 4.01
C LEU A 311 2.57 5.97 3.60
N PHE A 312 2.60 7.11 4.30
CA PHE A 312 3.55 8.18 4.00
C PHE A 312 5.00 7.74 4.20
N GLU A 313 5.26 6.99 5.25
CA GLU A 313 6.59 6.44 5.51
C GLU A 313 7.03 5.49 4.40
N PHE A 314 6.17 4.56 3.95
CA PHE A 314 6.51 3.67 2.82
C PHE A 314 6.82 4.46 1.56
N LEU A 315 6.01 5.45 1.24
CA LEU A 315 6.20 6.30 0.08
C LEU A 315 7.49 7.14 0.19
N GLN A 316 7.85 7.62 1.38
CA GLN A 316 9.13 8.30 1.60
C GLN A 316 10.33 7.39 1.34
N HIS A 317 10.17 6.10 1.61
CA HIS A 317 11.21 5.08 1.44
C HIS A 317 11.08 4.27 0.15
N GLY A 318 10.40 4.81 -0.86
CA GLY A 318 10.47 4.33 -2.25
C GLY A 318 9.39 3.32 -2.66
N ALA A 319 8.40 3.00 -1.82
CA ALA A 319 7.27 2.19 -2.25
C ALA A 319 6.53 2.84 -3.43
N THR A 320 6.23 2.06 -4.47
CA THR A 320 5.51 2.56 -5.65
C THR A 320 4.00 2.35 -5.54
N ALA A 321 3.56 1.52 -4.60
CA ALA A 321 2.14 1.32 -4.29
C ALA A 321 1.93 0.97 -2.82
N GLY A 322 0.68 1.19 -2.35
CA GLY A 322 0.21 0.71 -1.06
C GLY A 322 -1.20 0.14 -1.18
N ILE A 323 -1.40 -1.10 -0.70
CA ILE A 323 -2.65 -1.83 -0.75
C ILE A 323 -3.13 -2.04 0.68
N ILE A 324 -4.17 -1.30 1.09
CA ILE A 324 -4.63 -1.31 2.48
C ILE A 324 -5.28 -2.64 2.86
N TRP A 325 -5.00 -3.13 4.04
CA TRP A 325 -5.69 -4.23 4.68
C TRP A 325 -6.79 -3.68 5.60
N GLU A 326 -8.10 -3.78 5.26
CA GLU A 326 -8.62 -4.25 3.98
C GLU A 326 -9.73 -3.33 3.45
N GLY A 327 -10.25 -3.59 2.25
CA GLY A 327 -11.25 -2.74 1.61
C GLY A 327 -12.59 -2.72 2.33
N TYR A 328 -13.03 -3.84 2.86
CA TYR A 328 -14.32 -3.99 3.55
C TYR A 328 -14.27 -5.17 4.52
N ASP A 329 -15.05 -5.09 5.58
CA ASP A 329 -15.18 -6.18 6.54
C ASP A 329 -15.57 -7.48 5.85
N SER A 330 -14.95 -8.57 6.23
CA SER A 330 -15.10 -9.84 5.55
C SER A 330 -15.01 -11.02 6.51
N TYR A 331 -15.09 -12.18 5.93
CA TYR A 331 -15.08 -13.47 6.61
C TYR A 331 -13.95 -14.31 6.06
N TYR A 332 -13.07 -14.81 6.95
CA TYR A 332 -11.92 -15.62 6.57
C TYR A 332 -12.04 -17.04 7.11
N GLU A 333 -12.00 -18.02 6.21
CA GLU A 333 -12.15 -19.45 6.59
C GLU A 333 -10.94 -19.97 7.35
N HIS A 334 -9.76 -19.44 7.09
CA HIS A 334 -8.52 -19.91 7.74
C HIS A 334 -8.40 -19.42 9.20
N HIS A 335 -9.13 -18.42 9.61
CA HIS A 335 -9.25 -17.98 10.99
C HIS A 335 -10.37 -18.76 11.71
N ALA A 336 -10.19 -20.06 11.94
CA ALA A 336 -11.23 -20.88 12.59
C ALA A 336 -11.14 -20.84 14.14
N PRO A 337 -12.28 -20.81 14.87
CA PRO A 337 -13.65 -20.76 14.39
C PRO A 337 -13.98 -19.38 13.87
N SER A 338 -14.20 -19.30 12.57
CA SER A 338 -14.20 -18.10 11.79
C SER A 338 -15.10 -16.98 12.34
N PRO A 339 -14.59 -16.04 13.10
CA PRO A 339 -15.31 -14.81 13.35
C PRO A 339 -15.27 -13.93 12.11
N PHE A 340 -16.19 -13.00 12.05
CA PHE A 340 -16.18 -11.96 11.05
C PHE A 340 -14.99 -11.01 11.31
N SER A 341 -14.19 -10.74 10.32
CA SER A 341 -13.03 -9.84 10.42
C SER A 341 -13.47 -8.39 10.24
N TYR A 342 -12.98 -7.50 11.11
CA TYR A 342 -13.36 -6.08 11.15
C TYR A 342 -12.24 -5.14 10.70
N TRP A 343 -11.39 -5.56 9.80
CA TRP A 343 -10.29 -4.74 9.28
C TRP A 343 -10.68 -3.74 8.20
N GLY A 344 -11.88 -3.89 7.61
CA GLY A 344 -12.32 -3.12 6.47
C GLY A 344 -12.32 -1.60 6.69
N ILE A 345 -11.94 -0.84 5.67
CA ILE A 345 -12.21 0.61 5.65
C ILE A 345 -13.70 0.91 5.40
N LEU A 346 -14.43 -0.13 4.94
CA LEU A 346 -15.90 -0.15 4.90
C LEU A 346 -16.42 -1.18 5.88
N VAL A 347 -17.28 -0.74 6.80
CA VAL A 347 -17.92 -1.61 7.81
C VAL A 347 -19.17 -2.25 7.25
N TYR A 348 -19.32 -3.56 7.47
CA TYR A 348 -20.57 -4.26 7.14
C TYR A 348 -21.61 -4.08 8.23
N GLU A 349 -22.81 -3.66 7.85
CA GLU A 349 -23.97 -3.45 8.71
C GLU A 349 -24.99 -4.61 8.52
N PRO A 350 -24.98 -5.63 9.35
CA PRO A 350 -25.81 -6.82 9.16
C PRO A 350 -27.32 -6.53 9.15
N ALA A 351 -27.77 -5.52 9.91
CA ALA A 351 -29.19 -5.16 10.02
C ALA A 351 -29.77 -4.62 8.70
N THR A 352 -28.96 -3.90 7.93
CA THR A 352 -29.36 -3.30 6.64
C THR A 352 -28.78 -4.04 5.44
N LYS A 353 -27.84 -4.95 5.66
CA LYS A 353 -27.08 -5.65 4.63
C LYS A 353 -26.36 -4.69 3.69
N THR A 354 -25.73 -3.68 4.24
CA THR A 354 -25.01 -2.63 3.50
C THR A 354 -23.64 -2.42 4.11
N TYR A 355 -22.80 -1.70 3.37
CA TYR A 355 -21.49 -1.24 3.84
C TYR A 355 -21.51 0.27 4.08
N ALA A 356 -21.03 0.70 5.23
CA ALA A 356 -20.85 2.10 5.59
C ALA A 356 -19.36 2.46 5.63
N VAL A 357 -19.02 3.73 5.47
CA VAL A 357 -17.63 4.19 5.47
C VAL A 357 -17.11 4.42 6.89
N ARG A 358 -15.88 3.99 7.17
CA ARG A 358 -15.15 4.30 8.39
C ARG A 358 -14.26 5.54 8.20
N LYS A 359 -13.71 6.07 9.28
CA LYS A 359 -12.80 7.23 9.23
C LYS A 359 -11.56 6.98 8.37
N ASN A 360 -10.99 5.78 8.42
CA ASN A 360 -9.82 5.42 7.61
C ASN A 360 -10.11 5.30 6.10
N TYR A 361 -11.36 5.11 5.67
CA TYR A 361 -11.74 5.27 4.26
C TYR A 361 -11.46 6.69 3.77
N TYR A 362 -11.88 7.70 4.53
CA TYR A 362 -11.62 9.10 4.15
C TYR A 362 -10.15 9.47 4.22
N ALA A 363 -9.42 8.90 5.16
CA ALA A 363 -7.97 9.04 5.24
C ALA A 363 -7.26 8.44 4.01
N PHE A 364 -7.64 7.23 3.60
CA PHE A 364 -7.16 6.59 2.37
C PHE A 364 -7.51 7.43 1.13
N GLN A 365 -8.73 7.94 1.06
CA GLN A 365 -9.21 8.79 -0.02
C GLN A 365 -8.41 10.09 -0.17
N GLN A 366 -7.88 10.68 0.92
CA GLN A 366 -7.00 11.86 0.87
C GLN A 366 -5.76 11.66 0.00
N VAL A 367 -5.32 10.42 -0.19
CA VAL A 367 -4.15 10.10 -1.01
C VAL A 367 -4.59 9.47 -2.33
N ALA A 368 -5.34 8.38 -2.28
CA ALA A 368 -5.65 7.56 -3.44
C ALA A 368 -6.45 8.31 -4.53
N ARG A 369 -7.34 9.20 -4.12
CA ARG A 369 -8.15 10.00 -5.05
C ARG A 369 -7.33 11.00 -5.85
N PHE A 370 -6.28 11.56 -5.26
CA PHE A 370 -5.57 12.71 -5.83
C PHE A 370 -4.18 12.38 -6.38
N VAL A 371 -3.62 11.23 -6.03
CA VAL A 371 -2.32 10.78 -6.53
C VAL A 371 -2.56 9.66 -7.55
N SER A 372 -2.72 10.04 -8.79
CA SER A 372 -3.01 9.09 -9.88
C SER A 372 -1.78 8.24 -10.24
N PRO A 373 -1.98 7.02 -10.78
CA PRO A 373 -0.91 6.23 -11.37
C PRO A 373 -0.08 7.04 -12.38
N GLY A 374 1.22 6.81 -12.39
CA GLY A 374 2.17 7.56 -13.21
C GLY A 374 2.67 8.88 -12.61
N SER A 375 2.18 9.27 -11.43
CA SER A 375 2.70 10.44 -10.70
C SER A 375 4.08 10.14 -10.13
N PHE A 376 5.03 11.07 -10.27
CA PHE A 376 6.32 11.02 -9.57
C PHE A 376 6.22 11.66 -8.21
N ARG A 377 6.72 11.01 -7.16
CA ARG A 377 6.98 11.71 -5.91
C ARG A 377 8.13 12.70 -6.14
N VAL A 378 7.93 13.96 -5.77
CA VAL A 378 8.93 15.03 -5.93
C VAL A 378 9.47 15.50 -4.58
N ALA A 379 10.65 16.12 -4.60
CA ALA A 379 11.26 16.60 -3.37
C ALA A 379 10.42 17.70 -2.71
N VAL A 380 10.32 17.59 -1.38
CA VAL A 380 9.76 18.61 -0.49
C VAL A 380 10.81 18.92 0.56
N SER A 381 11.26 20.18 0.62
CA SER A 381 12.24 20.64 1.61
C SER A 381 11.57 21.47 2.70
N ASN A 382 12.30 21.71 3.80
CA ASN A 382 11.87 22.49 4.95
C ASN A 382 10.65 21.89 5.70
N GLN A 383 10.58 20.58 5.78
CA GLN A 383 9.57 19.88 6.58
C GLN A 383 9.88 19.99 8.08
N SER A 384 8.86 19.90 8.89
CA SER A 384 8.96 19.80 10.35
C SER A 384 8.50 18.41 10.83
N ASP A 385 8.99 17.94 11.96
CA ASP A 385 8.59 16.67 12.55
C ASP A 385 7.09 16.60 12.90
N SER A 386 6.50 17.77 13.12
CA SER A 386 5.08 17.89 13.49
C SER A 386 4.14 17.94 12.28
N VAL A 387 4.69 18.11 11.06
CA VAL A 387 3.90 18.20 9.82
C VAL A 387 4.59 17.36 8.74
N THR A 388 4.01 16.22 8.42
CA THR A 388 4.51 15.37 7.34
C THR A 388 3.85 15.79 6.04
N ILE A 389 4.63 16.01 4.98
CA ILE A 389 4.12 16.43 3.66
C ILE A 389 4.80 15.59 2.56
N LEU A 390 3.99 15.10 1.64
CA LEU A 390 4.44 14.50 0.38
C LEU A 390 3.88 15.30 -0.78
N ALA A 391 4.63 15.39 -1.87
CA ALA A 391 4.19 16.03 -3.09
C ALA A 391 4.42 15.11 -4.29
N PHE A 392 3.47 15.17 -5.21
CA PHE A 392 3.44 14.35 -6.41
C PHE A 392 3.17 15.19 -7.63
N TYR A 393 3.80 14.85 -8.73
CA TYR A 393 3.58 15.47 -10.02
C TYR A 393 3.30 14.41 -11.08
N ASN A 394 2.11 14.49 -11.68
CA ASN A 394 1.74 13.69 -12.84
C ASN A 394 2.01 14.49 -14.11
N GLU A 395 3.05 14.11 -14.84
CA GLU A 395 3.51 14.84 -16.03
C GLU A 395 2.51 14.75 -17.19
N THR A 396 1.88 13.60 -17.36
CA THR A 396 0.87 13.38 -18.41
C THR A 396 -0.39 14.20 -18.18
N ALA A 397 -0.90 14.18 -16.95
CA ALA A 397 -2.09 14.94 -16.56
C ALA A 397 -1.78 16.40 -16.23
N LYS A 398 -0.48 16.76 -16.08
CA LYS A 398 0.00 18.07 -15.59
C LYS A 398 -0.56 18.46 -14.23
N LYS A 399 -0.83 17.47 -13.38
CA LYS A 399 -1.45 17.65 -12.05
C LYS A 399 -0.40 17.57 -10.94
N ILE A 400 -0.53 18.47 -9.98
CA ILE A 400 0.27 18.52 -8.76
C ILE A 400 -0.65 18.17 -7.59
N SER A 401 -0.22 17.23 -6.74
CA SER A 401 -0.91 16.85 -5.52
C SER A 401 0.05 16.99 -4.34
N ILE A 402 -0.38 17.67 -3.29
CA ILE A 402 0.36 17.82 -2.04
C ILE A 402 -0.54 17.24 -0.95
N THR A 403 -0.09 16.19 -0.28
CA THR A 403 -0.84 15.57 0.81
C THR A 403 -0.01 15.58 2.08
N GLY A 404 -0.65 15.74 3.23
CA GLY A 404 0.09 15.84 4.48
C GLY A 404 -0.75 15.55 5.72
N ILE A 405 -0.05 15.42 6.84
CA ILE A 405 -0.64 15.29 8.18
C ILE A 405 -0.12 16.43 9.03
N ASN A 406 -1.01 17.27 9.51
CA ASN A 406 -0.72 18.20 10.59
C ASN A 406 -0.97 17.50 11.93
N LYS A 407 0.08 17.17 12.65
CA LYS A 407 0.04 16.51 13.96
C LYS A 407 0.01 17.51 15.12
N THR A 408 0.01 18.81 14.82
CA THR A 408 -0.03 19.87 15.85
C THR A 408 -1.48 20.11 16.30
N HIS A 409 -1.66 20.42 17.58
CA HIS A 409 -2.96 20.75 18.16
C HIS A 409 -3.39 22.20 17.87
N HIS A 410 -2.82 22.82 16.83
CA HIS A 410 -3.17 24.18 16.38
C HIS A 410 -3.09 24.29 14.86
N PRO A 411 -3.85 25.21 14.25
CA PRO A 411 -3.74 25.49 12.82
C PRO A 411 -2.33 25.99 12.46
N ILE A 412 -1.85 25.58 11.29
CA ILE A 412 -0.58 26.07 10.73
C ILE A 412 -0.83 26.92 9.48
N ASN A 413 0.05 27.90 9.27
CA ASN A 413 0.11 28.70 8.04
C ASN A 413 1.13 28.03 7.10
N LEU A 414 0.63 27.22 6.18
CA LEU A 414 1.44 26.55 5.18
C LEU A 414 1.68 27.46 4.00
N SER A 415 2.94 27.76 3.71
CA SER A 415 3.37 28.43 2.47
C SER A 415 4.26 27.51 1.65
N GLY A 416 4.15 27.59 0.33
CA GLY A 416 4.95 26.74 -0.56
C GLY A 416 5.41 27.46 -1.81
N THR A 417 6.56 27.02 -2.35
CA THR A 417 7.10 27.45 -3.63
C THR A 417 7.20 26.26 -4.57
N LEU A 418 6.70 26.42 -5.80
CA LEU A 418 6.68 25.41 -6.86
C LEU A 418 7.88 25.62 -7.80
N ASN A 419 8.99 24.96 -7.48
CA ASN A 419 10.18 25.01 -8.33
C ASN A 419 10.11 23.89 -9.39
N ASN A 420 10.46 24.22 -10.63
CA ASN A 420 10.54 23.24 -11.72
C ASN A 420 9.25 22.41 -11.92
N LEU A 421 8.11 23.00 -11.59
CA LEU A 421 6.77 22.45 -11.78
C LEU A 421 5.98 23.34 -12.74
N PRO A 422 4.97 22.81 -13.45
CA PRO A 422 4.16 23.58 -14.36
C PRO A 422 3.38 24.68 -13.60
N ALA A 423 3.05 25.75 -14.32
CA ALA A 423 2.12 26.73 -13.80
C ALA A 423 0.73 26.11 -13.70
N VAL A 424 0.14 26.20 -12.53
CA VAL A 424 -1.25 25.80 -12.25
C VAL A 424 -2.02 27.00 -11.69
N ALA A 425 -3.34 27.05 -11.92
CA ALA A 425 -4.16 28.19 -11.51
C ALA A 425 -4.31 28.30 -9.97
N GLY A 426 -4.34 27.15 -9.31
CA GLY A 426 -4.51 27.05 -7.87
C GLY A 426 -4.58 25.59 -7.42
N PHE A 427 -4.92 25.42 -6.17
CA PHE A 427 -5.26 24.13 -5.60
C PHE A 427 -6.66 24.17 -5.01
N GLU A 428 -7.37 23.07 -5.14
CA GLU A 428 -8.48 22.74 -4.25
C GLU A 428 -7.92 22.08 -2.99
N SER A 429 -8.46 22.39 -1.84
CA SER A 429 -8.03 21.81 -0.58
C SER A 429 -9.09 20.90 0.03
N TRP A 430 -8.65 19.84 0.68
CA TRP A 430 -9.47 18.82 1.31
C TRP A 430 -8.92 18.47 2.69
N VAL A 431 -9.83 18.29 3.66
CA VAL A 431 -9.45 18.04 5.06
C VAL A 431 -10.25 16.86 5.62
N THR A 432 -9.55 16.00 6.36
CA THR A 432 -10.14 14.96 7.20
C THR A 432 -9.56 15.05 8.60
N ASN A 433 -10.42 15.15 9.61
CA ASN A 433 -10.05 15.18 11.02
C ASN A 433 -11.08 14.41 11.86
N GLU A 434 -11.13 14.60 13.16
CA GLU A 434 -12.09 13.88 14.04
C GLU A 434 -13.55 14.11 13.62
N THR A 435 -13.92 15.33 13.28
CA THR A 435 -15.31 15.72 12.99
C THR A 435 -15.62 15.86 11.50
N GLU A 436 -14.60 15.98 10.65
CA GLU A 436 -14.74 16.29 9.23
C GLU A 436 -14.20 15.14 8.37
N ASN A 437 -14.88 14.86 7.27
CA ASN A 437 -14.58 13.78 6.34
C ASN A 437 -14.50 14.35 4.92
N MET A 438 -13.29 14.40 4.34
CA MET A 438 -13.07 14.95 3.00
C MET A 438 -13.78 16.30 2.79
N ARG A 439 -13.76 17.17 3.82
CA ARG A 439 -14.37 18.48 3.70
C ARG A 439 -13.58 19.36 2.73
N PRO A 440 -14.24 19.98 1.75
CA PRO A 440 -13.59 20.99 0.92
C PRO A 440 -13.14 22.19 1.79
N GLY A 441 -11.86 22.53 1.71
CA GLY A 441 -11.26 23.66 2.44
C GLY A 441 -11.25 24.96 1.64
N GLY A 442 -11.70 24.91 0.38
CA GLY A 442 -11.73 26.05 -0.53
C GLY A 442 -10.51 26.13 -1.46
N ALA A 443 -10.55 27.10 -2.38
CA ALA A 443 -9.52 27.31 -3.37
C ALA A 443 -8.30 28.02 -2.78
N VAL A 444 -7.11 27.48 -3.04
CA VAL A 444 -5.81 28.06 -2.67
C VAL A 444 -5.20 28.71 -3.90
N LYS A 445 -5.14 30.02 -3.91
CA LYS A 445 -4.61 30.77 -5.06
C LYS A 445 -3.09 30.70 -5.12
N ILE A 446 -2.56 30.56 -6.33
CA ILE A 446 -1.14 30.63 -6.62
C ILE A 446 -0.82 32.03 -7.16
N LYS A 447 0.22 32.66 -6.61
CA LYS A 447 0.78 33.94 -7.09
C LYS A 447 2.19 33.71 -7.60
N GLY A 448 2.38 33.77 -8.91
CA GLY A 448 3.64 33.36 -9.54
C GLY A 448 3.88 31.86 -9.33
N LYS A 449 4.86 31.53 -8.50
CA LYS A 449 5.17 30.12 -8.11
C LYS A 449 4.85 29.82 -6.64
N THR A 450 4.18 30.74 -5.94
CA THR A 450 3.97 30.62 -4.49
C THR A 450 2.50 30.49 -4.14
N PHE A 451 2.22 29.75 -3.08
CA PHE A 451 0.90 29.65 -2.46
C PHE A 451 1.00 29.81 -0.95
N SER A 452 -0.11 30.15 -0.33
CA SER A 452 -0.25 30.15 1.13
C SER A 452 -1.67 29.79 1.50
N THR A 453 -1.81 28.96 2.54
CA THR A 453 -3.11 28.54 3.08
C THR A 453 -3.00 28.19 4.55
N THR A 454 -4.12 28.17 5.26
CA THR A 454 -4.19 27.70 6.64
C THR A 454 -4.66 26.24 6.63
N ILE A 455 -3.88 25.37 7.25
CA ILE A 455 -4.21 23.95 7.47
C ILE A 455 -4.71 23.80 8.91
N PRO A 456 -5.90 23.23 9.13
CA PRO A 456 -6.42 23.01 10.49
C PRO A 456 -5.51 22.16 11.38
N ALA A 457 -5.74 22.24 12.69
CA ALA A 457 -5.11 21.35 13.67
C ALA A 457 -5.52 19.89 13.44
N ASP A 458 -4.68 18.97 13.88
CA ASP A 458 -4.98 17.51 13.94
C ASP A 458 -5.74 17.01 12.69
N CYS A 459 -5.14 17.17 11.52
CA CYS A 459 -5.82 16.79 10.28
C CYS A 459 -4.91 16.12 9.25
N ILE A 460 -5.50 15.29 8.42
CA ILE A 460 -4.97 14.87 7.12
C ILE A 460 -5.51 15.88 6.09
N PHE A 461 -4.64 16.37 5.23
CA PHE A 461 -5.03 17.35 4.22
C PHE A 461 -4.47 17.01 2.85
N THR A 462 -5.16 17.49 1.82
CA THR A 462 -4.68 17.41 0.44
C THR A 462 -4.93 18.74 -0.28
N LEU A 463 -3.94 19.18 -1.03
CA LEU A 463 -4.03 20.27 -1.99
C LEU A 463 -3.82 19.65 -3.38
N ALA A 464 -4.81 19.73 -4.26
CA ALA A 464 -4.75 19.17 -5.59
C ALA A 464 -5.00 20.25 -6.65
N SER A 465 -4.15 20.32 -7.67
CA SER A 465 -4.41 21.16 -8.84
C SER A 465 -5.45 20.54 -9.75
N ASP A 466 -6.15 21.38 -10.50
CA ASP A 466 -7.11 20.95 -11.53
C ASP A 466 -6.45 20.16 -12.67
#